data_8ecaafb6b62ff09b7d4fd572c1d859b7
#
_entry.id   8ecaafb6b62ff09b7d4fd572c1d859b7
#
_cell.length_a   1.000
_cell.length_b   1.000
_cell.length_c   1.000
_cell.angle_alpha   90.00
_cell.angle_beta   90.00
_cell.angle_gamma   90.00
#
_symmetry.space_group_name_H-M   'P 1'
#
loop_
_entity.id
_entity.type
_entity.pdbx_description
1 polymer ?
#
loop_
_entity_poly.entity_id
_entity_poly.type
_entity_poly.pdbx_seq_one_letter_code
_entity_poly.pdbx_strand_id
1 'polypeptide(L)'
;VQLQGTSVKMMKMGQEGVPSVAVYLEAEVPENGCLGFDGRVVNALTGIDLEKRLKEKDARILCSDDLVGEIWEDRPALSMEPAWALHEKYAGKTAEEKLKELRAKMKKEHTDMYVLTSLDDIAWLLNIRGNDIAYNPVVLSYVIVTEDKLYLFVNEEVLHGEAYPYMDNYHNIDMLKYLEDLGTEILPYDDIYKMATDITGHKILMEKQHINYALYNILKDKNELVDKM
;
A
#
# COMPACT_ATOMS: atom_id res chain seq x y z
N VAL A 1 13.89 20.71 21.21
CA VAL A 1 13.66 20.13 22.56
C VAL A 1 13.75 18.62 22.55
N GLN A 2 13.01 17.90 21.66
CA GLN A 2 12.98 16.43 21.63
C GLN A 2 14.34 15.76 21.32
N LEU A 3 15.21 16.41 20.57
CA LEU A 3 16.53 15.89 20.19
C LEU A 3 17.67 16.41 21.08
N GLN A 4 17.35 17.24 22.08
CA GLN A 4 18.36 17.84 22.96
C GLN A 4 19.03 16.76 23.81
N GLY A 5 20.37 16.69 23.77
CA GLY A 5 21.15 15.67 24.49
C GLY A 5 21.27 14.32 23.77
N THR A 6 20.77 14.20 22.54
CA THR A 6 20.95 13.03 21.69
C THR A 6 22.04 13.27 20.64
N SER A 7 22.53 12.19 20.00
CA SER A 7 23.42 12.25 18.83
C SER A 7 22.68 12.53 17.52
N VAL A 8 21.34 12.60 17.54
CA VAL A 8 20.51 12.80 16.36
C VAL A 8 20.59 14.24 15.88
N LYS A 9 20.97 14.42 14.62
CA LYS A 9 21.05 15.73 13.96
C LYS A 9 19.80 15.97 13.13
N MET A 10 19.05 17.01 13.45
CA MET A 10 17.90 17.43 12.66
C MET A 10 18.35 18.19 11.41
N MET A 11 17.89 17.74 10.25
CA MET A 11 18.04 18.48 8.99
C MET A 11 16.67 19.09 8.61
N LYS A 12 16.64 20.43 8.50
CA LYS A 12 15.39 21.16 8.22
C LYS A 12 15.14 21.22 6.71
N MET A 13 14.67 20.12 6.15
CA MET A 13 14.36 20.02 4.72
C MET A 13 13.44 21.16 4.26
N GLY A 14 13.74 21.73 3.08
CA GLY A 14 13.02 22.89 2.53
C GLY A 14 13.64 24.25 2.88
N GLN A 15 14.66 24.29 3.74
CA GLN A 15 15.46 25.51 3.95
C GLN A 15 16.65 25.55 2.98
N GLU A 16 17.10 26.76 2.65
CA GLU A 16 18.28 26.97 1.80
C GLU A 16 19.52 26.24 2.36
N GLY A 17 20.24 25.54 1.50
CA GLY A 17 21.44 24.77 1.88
C GLY A 17 21.16 23.42 2.54
N VAL A 18 19.90 23.02 2.76
CA VAL A 18 19.54 21.72 3.30
C VAL A 18 19.11 20.78 2.16
N PRO A 19 19.85 19.68 1.92
CA PRO A 19 19.52 18.75 0.84
C PRO A 19 18.21 17.98 1.12
N SER A 20 17.54 17.52 0.05
CA SER A 20 16.48 16.52 0.17
C SER A 20 17.06 15.18 0.63
N VAL A 21 16.20 14.28 1.11
CA VAL A 21 16.61 12.93 1.54
C VAL A 21 17.37 12.19 0.42
N ALA A 22 16.87 12.24 -0.81
CA ALA A 22 17.50 11.58 -1.95
C ALA A 22 18.90 12.15 -2.25
N VAL A 23 19.05 13.48 -2.25
CA VAL A 23 20.35 14.15 -2.48
C VAL A 23 21.33 13.85 -1.33
N TYR A 24 20.85 13.81 -0.09
CA TYR A 24 21.67 13.45 1.06
C TYR A 24 22.19 12.00 0.95
N LEU A 25 21.29 11.06 0.67
CA LEU A 25 21.66 9.65 0.52
C LEU A 25 22.62 9.42 -0.66
N GLU A 26 22.39 10.10 -1.78
CA GLU A 26 23.30 10.08 -2.93
C GLU A 26 24.72 10.57 -2.54
N ALA A 27 24.83 11.60 -1.71
CA ALA A 27 26.11 12.12 -1.25
C ALA A 27 26.83 11.16 -0.28
N GLU A 28 26.10 10.59 0.67
CA GLU A 28 26.66 9.77 1.77
C GLU A 28 26.97 8.33 1.37
N VAL A 29 26.23 7.74 0.41
CA VAL A 29 26.52 6.38 -0.05
C VAL A 29 27.83 6.37 -0.85
N PRO A 30 28.86 5.58 -0.44
CA PRO A 30 30.15 5.54 -1.14
C PRO A 30 30.05 4.83 -2.50
N GLU A 31 31.05 5.01 -3.33
CA GLU A 31 31.22 4.20 -4.55
C GLU A 31 31.25 2.71 -4.21
N ASN A 32 30.59 1.89 -5.04
CA ASN A 32 30.37 0.45 -4.82
C ASN A 32 29.67 0.12 -3.49
N GLY A 33 29.03 1.11 -2.86
CA GLY A 33 28.34 0.97 -1.58
C GLY A 33 27.01 0.24 -1.69
N CYS A 34 26.29 0.20 -0.56
CA CYS A 34 24.97 -0.39 -0.47
C CYS A 34 24.05 0.48 0.39
N LEU A 35 22.87 0.82 -0.14
CA LEU A 35 21.80 1.45 0.61
C LEU A 35 20.76 0.39 0.98
N GLY A 36 20.53 0.17 2.28
CA GLY A 36 19.52 -0.76 2.79
C GLY A 36 18.28 -0.02 3.31
N PHE A 37 17.09 -0.51 2.96
CA PHE A 37 15.81 -0.08 3.54
C PHE A 37 14.73 -1.16 3.33
N ASP A 38 13.68 -1.13 4.16
CA ASP A 38 12.50 -1.96 3.92
C ASP A 38 11.73 -1.42 2.71
N GLY A 39 11.73 -2.20 1.62
CA GLY A 39 11.02 -1.84 0.39
C GLY A 39 9.51 -1.76 0.53
N ARG A 40 8.94 -2.27 1.63
CA ARG A 40 7.50 -2.23 1.90
C ARG A 40 7.03 -0.85 2.39
N VAL A 41 7.94 -0.03 2.92
CA VAL A 41 7.64 1.30 3.48
C VAL A 41 8.15 2.47 2.63
N VAL A 42 8.80 2.18 1.51
CA VAL A 42 9.26 3.18 0.53
C VAL A 42 8.45 3.03 -0.74
N ASN A 43 7.87 4.11 -1.27
CA ASN A 43 7.12 4.03 -2.51
C ASN A 43 8.03 3.81 -3.74
N ALA A 44 7.44 3.29 -4.83
CA ALA A 44 8.19 2.93 -6.02
C ALA A 44 8.89 4.12 -6.67
N LEU A 45 8.28 5.32 -6.72
CA LEU A 45 8.92 6.51 -7.28
C LEU A 45 10.21 6.86 -6.56
N THR A 46 10.18 6.85 -5.23
CA THR A 46 11.36 7.13 -4.39
C THR A 46 12.44 6.06 -4.60
N GLY A 47 12.05 4.78 -4.59
CA GLY A 47 13.00 3.68 -4.81
C GLY A 47 13.68 3.75 -6.18
N ILE A 48 12.91 4.02 -7.24
CA ILE A 48 13.40 4.18 -8.62
C ILE A 48 14.35 5.40 -8.74
N ASP A 49 14.01 6.54 -8.11
CA ASP A 49 14.89 7.72 -8.12
C ASP A 49 16.21 7.44 -7.41
N LEU A 50 16.18 6.77 -6.26
CA LEU A 50 17.38 6.35 -5.53
C LEU A 50 18.22 5.36 -6.35
N GLU A 51 17.60 4.35 -6.96
CA GLU A 51 18.29 3.40 -7.83
C GLU A 51 19.02 4.10 -8.98
N LYS A 52 18.36 5.05 -9.65
CA LYS A 52 18.94 5.84 -10.73
C LYS A 52 20.14 6.67 -10.26
N ARG A 53 20.03 7.36 -9.11
CA ARG A 53 21.10 8.19 -8.54
C ARG A 53 22.32 7.37 -8.14
N LEU A 54 22.09 6.24 -7.50
CA LEU A 54 23.14 5.38 -6.97
C LEU A 54 23.86 4.59 -8.08
N LYS A 55 23.23 4.40 -9.23
CA LYS A 55 23.83 3.72 -10.38
C LYS A 55 25.10 4.40 -10.88
N GLU A 56 25.19 5.72 -10.79
CA GLU A 56 26.40 6.48 -11.21
C GLU A 56 27.61 6.20 -10.32
N LYS A 57 27.39 5.66 -9.14
CA LYS A 57 28.40 5.24 -8.16
C LYS A 57 28.63 3.73 -8.10
N ASP A 58 28.04 2.96 -9.02
CA ASP A 58 28.01 1.49 -8.95
C ASP A 58 27.51 0.96 -7.59
N ALA A 59 26.73 1.76 -6.87
CA ALA A 59 26.13 1.41 -5.60
C ALA A 59 24.79 0.68 -5.81
N ARG A 60 24.48 -0.22 -4.89
CA ARG A 60 23.28 -1.07 -4.96
C ARG A 60 22.26 -0.73 -3.88
N ILE A 61 21.00 -1.12 -4.13
CA ILE A 61 19.92 -1.08 -3.14
C ILE A 61 19.62 -2.51 -2.66
N LEU A 62 19.50 -2.69 -1.34
CA LEU A 62 18.91 -3.85 -0.69
C LEU A 62 17.60 -3.41 -0.04
N CYS A 63 16.48 -3.98 -0.49
CA CYS A 63 15.14 -3.58 -0.05
C CYS A 63 14.31 -4.74 0.53
N SER A 64 14.98 -5.87 0.87
CA SER A 64 14.35 -7.07 1.42
C SER A 64 14.24 -7.09 2.94
N ASP A 65 15.02 -6.25 3.64
CA ASP A 65 15.23 -6.39 5.08
C ASP A 65 14.56 -5.24 5.85
N ASP A 66 13.83 -5.59 6.90
CA ASP A 66 13.25 -4.64 7.85
C ASP A 66 14.27 -4.33 8.96
N LEU A 67 15.29 -3.53 8.61
CA LEU A 67 16.37 -3.16 9.54
C LEU A 67 15.87 -2.46 10.82
N VAL A 68 14.74 -1.79 10.76
CA VAL A 68 14.13 -1.16 11.94
C VAL A 68 13.47 -2.21 12.82
N GLY A 69 12.77 -3.17 12.20
CA GLY A 69 12.13 -4.27 12.91
C GLY A 69 13.12 -5.16 13.66
N GLU A 70 14.34 -5.33 13.15
CA GLU A 70 15.40 -6.12 13.81
C GLU A 70 15.84 -5.55 15.16
N ILE A 71 15.73 -4.24 15.34
CA ILE A 71 16.18 -3.54 16.57
C ILE A 71 15.01 -3.02 17.43
N TRP A 72 13.78 -3.12 16.96
CA TRP A 72 12.60 -2.66 17.69
C TRP A 72 11.92 -3.82 18.42
N GLU A 73 12.44 -4.16 19.60
CA GLU A 73 12.02 -5.32 20.39
C GLU A 73 10.56 -5.30 20.83
N ASP A 74 10.02 -4.11 21.13
CA ASP A 74 8.64 -3.90 21.59
C ASP A 74 7.71 -3.33 20.49
N ARG A 75 8.00 -3.63 19.24
CA ARG A 75 7.18 -3.18 18.09
C ARG A 75 5.74 -3.68 18.25
N PRO A 76 4.74 -2.78 18.23
CA PRO A 76 3.35 -3.20 18.31
C PRO A 76 2.95 -4.02 17.08
N ALA A 77 2.06 -4.98 17.28
CA ALA A 77 1.43 -5.71 16.18
C ALA A 77 0.60 -4.75 15.28
N LEU A 78 0.27 -5.21 14.07
CA LEU A 78 -0.70 -4.52 13.23
C LEU A 78 -2.03 -4.35 13.98
N SER A 79 -2.73 -3.27 13.69
CA SER A 79 -4.06 -3.02 14.25
C SER A 79 -5.01 -4.18 13.95
N MET A 80 -5.92 -4.45 14.89
CA MET A 80 -7.03 -5.39 14.76
C MET A 80 -8.36 -4.69 15.06
N GLU A 81 -8.41 -3.38 14.86
CA GLU A 81 -9.65 -2.61 15.04
C GLU A 81 -10.70 -3.05 14.01
N PRO A 82 -11.97 -3.20 14.43
CA PRO A 82 -13.02 -3.67 13.53
C PRO A 82 -13.21 -2.80 12.29
N ALA A 83 -13.33 -3.45 11.14
CA ALA A 83 -13.76 -2.80 9.90
C ALA A 83 -15.29 -2.73 9.82
N TRP A 84 -15.81 -1.76 9.06
CA TRP A 84 -17.25 -1.64 8.79
C TRP A 84 -17.51 -1.19 7.37
N ALA A 85 -18.70 -1.52 6.83
CA ALA A 85 -19.14 -1.05 5.53
C ALA A 85 -19.80 0.33 5.65
N LEU A 86 -19.41 1.26 4.76
CA LEU A 86 -20.05 2.56 4.63
C LEU A 86 -21.26 2.42 3.69
N HIS A 87 -22.45 2.67 4.20
CA HIS A 87 -23.69 2.57 3.45
C HIS A 87 -23.70 3.53 2.23
N GLU A 88 -24.31 3.09 1.12
CA GLU A 88 -24.38 3.84 -0.14
C GLU A 88 -24.96 5.26 0.01
N LYS A 89 -25.89 5.46 0.95
CA LYS A 89 -26.44 6.77 1.29
C LYS A 89 -25.37 7.82 1.57
N TYR A 90 -24.24 7.40 2.15
CA TYR A 90 -23.10 8.26 2.48
C TYR A 90 -21.99 8.18 1.43
N ALA A 91 -21.82 7.02 0.81
CA ALA A 91 -20.79 6.78 -0.21
C ALA A 91 -21.20 7.28 -1.61
N GLY A 92 -22.48 7.50 -1.85
CA GLY A 92 -23.06 7.98 -3.12
C GLY A 92 -23.21 6.91 -4.19
N LYS A 93 -22.40 5.83 -4.13
CA LYS A 93 -22.46 4.66 -5.03
C LYS A 93 -22.18 3.39 -4.25
N THR A 94 -22.73 2.27 -4.71
CA THR A 94 -22.35 0.96 -4.18
C THR A 94 -20.94 0.56 -4.61
N ALA A 95 -20.31 -0.36 -3.87
CA ALA A 95 -19.00 -0.90 -4.26
C ALA A 95 -19.09 -1.69 -5.58
N GLU A 96 -20.20 -2.38 -5.83
CA GLU A 96 -20.44 -3.10 -7.08
C GLU A 96 -20.45 -2.15 -8.30
N GLU A 97 -21.15 -1.00 -8.21
CA GLU A 97 -21.15 0.02 -9.27
C GLU A 97 -19.73 0.55 -9.54
N LYS A 98 -18.98 0.83 -8.47
CA LYS A 98 -17.58 1.31 -8.58
C LYS A 98 -16.66 0.27 -9.21
N LEU A 99 -16.77 -1.01 -8.83
CA LEU A 99 -16.02 -2.11 -9.43
C LEU A 99 -16.35 -2.27 -10.91
N LYS A 100 -17.62 -2.16 -11.28
CA LYS A 100 -18.04 -2.20 -12.69
C LYS A 100 -17.43 -1.05 -13.50
N GLU A 101 -17.44 0.16 -12.97
CA GLU A 101 -16.82 1.33 -13.60
C GLU A 101 -15.31 1.15 -13.72
N LEU A 102 -14.65 0.64 -12.68
CA LEU A 102 -13.23 0.36 -12.68
C LEU A 102 -12.85 -0.68 -13.77
N ARG A 103 -13.56 -1.80 -13.83
CA ARG A 103 -13.35 -2.84 -14.85
C ARG A 103 -13.56 -2.32 -16.28
N ALA A 104 -14.58 -1.47 -16.48
CA ALA A 104 -14.80 -0.80 -17.77
C ALA A 104 -13.61 0.11 -18.15
N LYS A 105 -13.02 0.80 -17.18
CA LYS A 105 -11.84 1.64 -17.36
C LYS A 105 -10.60 0.80 -17.66
N MET A 106 -10.36 -0.28 -16.93
CA MET A 106 -9.27 -1.23 -17.19
C MET A 106 -9.34 -1.76 -18.62
N LYS A 107 -10.51 -2.17 -19.07
CA LYS A 107 -10.73 -2.62 -20.46
C LYS A 107 -10.42 -1.54 -21.50
N LYS A 108 -10.80 -0.29 -21.24
CA LYS A 108 -10.47 0.85 -22.12
C LYS A 108 -8.98 1.13 -22.20
N GLU A 109 -8.26 0.96 -21.08
CA GLU A 109 -6.80 1.14 -20.98
C GLU A 109 -6.03 -0.11 -21.45
N HIS A 110 -6.75 -1.14 -21.89
CA HIS A 110 -6.16 -2.43 -22.29
C HIS A 110 -5.29 -3.05 -21.18
N THR A 111 -5.71 -2.93 -19.91
CA THR A 111 -5.11 -3.59 -18.76
C THR A 111 -6.02 -4.71 -18.28
N ASP A 112 -5.44 -5.80 -17.84
CA ASP A 112 -6.16 -7.00 -17.38
C ASP A 112 -6.13 -7.16 -15.85
N MET A 113 -5.32 -6.35 -15.18
CA MET A 113 -5.17 -6.35 -13.73
C MET A 113 -4.95 -4.93 -13.20
N TYR A 114 -5.48 -4.66 -12.00
CA TYR A 114 -5.16 -3.45 -11.23
C TYR A 114 -4.69 -3.84 -9.83
N VAL A 115 -3.49 -3.41 -9.47
CA VAL A 115 -2.93 -3.56 -8.12
C VAL A 115 -3.11 -2.24 -7.39
N LEU A 116 -4.02 -2.21 -6.43
CA LEU A 116 -4.41 -1.04 -5.65
C LEU A 116 -3.82 -1.13 -4.24
N THR A 117 -3.03 -0.13 -3.87
CA THR A 117 -2.28 -0.09 -2.60
C THR A 117 -2.54 1.16 -1.77
N SER A 118 -3.24 2.15 -2.33
CA SER A 118 -3.70 3.33 -1.60
C SER A 118 -4.89 2.95 -0.71
N LEU A 119 -4.74 3.13 0.60
CA LEU A 119 -5.78 2.77 1.57
C LEU A 119 -7.06 3.60 1.39
N ASP A 120 -6.92 4.88 1.03
CA ASP A 120 -8.05 5.77 0.77
C ASP A 120 -8.84 5.30 -0.47
N ASP A 121 -8.14 4.88 -1.52
CA ASP A 121 -8.76 4.37 -2.75
C ASP A 121 -9.43 3.02 -2.52
N ILE A 122 -8.82 2.14 -1.73
CA ILE A 122 -9.44 0.86 -1.31
C ILE A 122 -10.70 1.14 -0.50
N ALA A 123 -10.62 2.04 0.48
CA ALA A 123 -11.74 2.44 1.30
C ALA A 123 -12.88 3.05 0.47
N TRP A 124 -12.53 3.84 -0.57
CA TRP A 124 -13.51 4.38 -1.52
C TRP A 124 -14.10 3.28 -2.41
N LEU A 125 -13.26 2.43 -3.02
CA LEU A 125 -13.69 1.41 -3.98
C LEU A 125 -14.65 0.40 -3.34
N LEU A 126 -14.26 -0.12 -2.17
CA LEU A 126 -15.00 -1.18 -1.48
C LEU A 126 -16.02 -0.65 -0.47
N ASN A 127 -16.14 0.66 -0.27
CA ASN A 127 -16.96 1.26 0.78
C ASN A 127 -16.66 0.71 2.18
N ILE A 128 -15.42 0.30 2.44
CA ILE A 128 -15.00 -0.18 3.76
C ILE A 128 -14.31 0.93 4.55
N ARG A 129 -14.44 0.89 5.86
CA ARG A 129 -13.78 1.81 6.78
C ARG A 129 -13.22 1.01 7.96
N GLY A 130 -12.24 1.57 8.64
CA GLY A 130 -11.64 1.01 9.85
C GLY A 130 -10.94 2.09 10.65
N ASN A 131 -10.21 1.71 11.69
CA ASN A 131 -9.46 2.63 12.56
C ASN A 131 -7.98 2.24 12.69
N ASP A 132 -7.44 1.58 11.68
CA ASP A 132 -6.04 1.15 11.70
C ASP A 132 -5.05 2.32 11.73
N ILE A 133 -5.48 3.47 11.23
CA ILE A 133 -4.69 4.71 11.26
C ILE A 133 -5.45 5.77 12.04
N ALA A 134 -4.79 6.36 13.04
CA ALA A 134 -5.38 7.42 13.85
C ALA A 134 -5.84 8.60 12.95
N TYR A 135 -7.09 9.01 13.14
CA TYR A 135 -7.74 10.11 12.40
C TYR A 135 -7.96 9.87 10.90
N ASN A 136 -7.68 8.68 10.39
CA ASN A 136 -8.00 8.28 9.02
C ASN A 136 -8.78 6.96 9.02
N PRO A 137 -10.06 6.95 8.61
CA PRO A 137 -10.93 5.77 8.73
C PRO A 137 -10.66 4.75 7.61
N VAL A 138 -9.48 4.16 7.61
CA VAL A 138 -9.04 3.17 6.63
C VAL A 138 -8.68 1.83 7.29
N VAL A 139 -8.67 0.77 6.48
CA VAL A 139 -8.22 -0.57 6.85
C VAL A 139 -6.90 -0.86 6.16
N LEU A 140 -5.91 -1.36 6.90
CA LEU A 140 -4.64 -1.81 6.33
C LEU A 140 -4.91 -2.99 5.40
N SER A 141 -4.78 -2.76 4.09
CA SER A 141 -5.14 -3.74 3.07
C SER A 141 -4.44 -3.49 1.74
N TYR A 142 -4.47 -4.50 0.89
CA TYR A 142 -4.17 -4.40 -0.54
C TYR A 142 -5.34 -4.99 -1.32
N VAL A 143 -5.49 -4.56 -2.57
CA VAL A 143 -6.52 -5.08 -3.47
C VAL A 143 -5.92 -5.40 -4.83
N ILE A 144 -6.30 -6.55 -5.38
CA ILE A 144 -6.07 -6.87 -6.79
C ILE A 144 -7.43 -7.05 -7.45
N VAL A 145 -7.66 -6.33 -8.54
CA VAL A 145 -8.87 -6.44 -9.38
C VAL A 145 -8.46 -7.00 -10.72
N THR A 146 -9.14 -8.06 -11.16
CA THR A 146 -9.08 -8.57 -12.55
C THR A 146 -10.44 -8.38 -13.23
N GLU A 147 -10.58 -8.85 -14.48
CA GLU A 147 -11.85 -8.77 -15.20
C GLU A 147 -12.99 -9.44 -14.42
N ASP A 148 -12.72 -10.58 -13.76
CA ASP A 148 -13.71 -11.44 -13.11
C ASP A 148 -13.49 -11.63 -11.61
N LYS A 149 -12.30 -11.33 -11.07
CA LYS A 149 -11.92 -11.54 -9.67
C LYS A 149 -11.70 -10.24 -8.92
N LEU A 150 -11.85 -10.34 -7.61
CA LEU A 150 -11.53 -9.30 -6.64
C LEU A 150 -10.84 -9.96 -5.46
N TYR A 151 -9.58 -9.62 -5.20
CA TYR A 151 -8.81 -10.12 -4.08
C TYR A 151 -8.60 -9.00 -3.08
N LEU A 152 -8.91 -9.26 -1.82
CA LEU A 152 -8.65 -8.36 -0.69
C LEU A 152 -7.65 -9.04 0.25
N PHE A 153 -6.49 -8.43 0.42
CA PHE A 153 -5.46 -8.86 1.37
C PHE A 153 -5.59 -8.01 2.63
N VAL A 154 -5.97 -8.65 3.73
CA VAL A 154 -6.30 -7.97 4.98
C VAL A 154 -6.04 -8.90 6.16
N ASN A 155 -5.86 -8.35 7.36
CA ASN A 155 -5.97 -9.16 8.57
C ASN A 155 -7.44 -9.55 8.76
N GLU A 156 -7.77 -10.83 8.62
CA GLU A 156 -9.14 -11.34 8.67
C GLU A 156 -9.84 -10.99 10.01
N GLU A 157 -9.09 -10.90 11.10
CA GLU A 157 -9.63 -10.58 12.42
C GLU A 157 -10.40 -9.24 12.45
N VAL A 158 -10.00 -8.27 11.62
CA VAL A 158 -10.70 -6.97 11.55
C VAL A 158 -12.11 -7.08 10.95
N LEU A 159 -12.41 -8.18 10.25
CA LEU A 159 -13.70 -8.41 9.60
C LEU A 159 -14.72 -9.08 10.53
N HIS A 160 -14.29 -9.62 11.66
CA HIS A 160 -15.12 -10.32 12.65
C HIS A 160 -15.59 -9.45 13.80
N GLY A 161 -15.14 -8.21 13.89
CA GLY A 161 -15.48 -7.30 14.98
C GLY A 161 -16.94 -6.85 14.93
N GLU A 162 -17.56 -6.66 16.09
CA GLU A 162 -18.84 -5.95 16.18
C GLU A 162 -18.62 -4.48 15.76
N ALA A 163 -19.46 -4.00 14.86
CA ALA A 163 -19.47 -2.58 14.48
C ALA A 163 -19.67 -1.72 15.76
N TYR A 164 -19.06 -0.54 15.77
CA TYR A 164 -19.12 0.37 16.92
C TYR A 164 -20.55 0.54 17.43
N PRO A 165 -20.80 0.40 18.74
CA PRO A 165 -22.15 0.40 19.34
C PRO A 165 -22.90 1.74 19.19
N TYR A 166 -22.24 2.78 18.67
CA TYR A 166 -22.82 4.11 18.44
C TYR A 166 -23.17 4.39 16.97
N MET A 167 -22.95 3.42 16.09
CA MET A 167 -23.35 3.55 14.69
C MET A 167 -24.82 3.23 14.51
N ASP A 168 -25.48 3.97 13.63
CA ASP A 168 -26.88 3.74 13.28
C ASP A 168 -27.08 2.36 12.62
N ASN A 169 -28.34 1.97 12.41
CA ASN A 169 -28.70 0.68 11.83
C ASN A 169 -28.11 0.44 10.41
N TYR A 170 -27.52 1.46 9.78
CA TYR A 170 -26.86 1.36 8.47
C TYR A 170 -25.43 0.84 8.54
N HIS A 171 -24.82 0.79 9.73
CA HIS A 171 -23.44 0.35 9.92
C HIS A 171 -23.34 -1.07 10.52
N ASN A 172 -24.47 -1.68 10.85
CA ASN A 172 -24.52 -3.04 11.38
C ASN A 172 -24.62 -4.08 10.25
N ILE A 173 -23.64 -4.01 9.33
CA ILE A 173 -23.52 -4.91 8.19
C ILE A 173 -22.48 -5.96 8.53
N ASP A 174 -22.83 -7.23 8.36
CA ASP A 174 -21.87 -8.33 8.44
C ASP A 174 -20.80 -8.15 7.34
N MET A 175 -19.56 -7.89 7.73
CA MET A 175 -18.48 -7.57 6.81
C MET A 175 -18.09 -8.74 5.92
N LEU A 176 -18.09 -9.96 6.46
CA LEU A 176 -17.76 -11.15 5.67
C LEU A 176 -18.81 -11.37 4.58
N LYS A 177 -20.08 -11.30 4.98
CA LYS A 177 -21.19 -11.44 4.02
C LYS A 177 -21.17 -10.30 2.97
N TYR A 178 -20.88 -9.07 3.38
CA TYR A 178 -20.77 -7.94 2.46
C TYR A 178 -19.69 -8.15 1.40
N LEU A 179 -18.52 -8.63 1.79
CA LEU A 179 -17.42 -8.92 0.88
C LEU A 179 -17.70 -10.16 0.02
N GLU A 180 -18.35 -11.19 0.58
CA GLU A 180 -18.80 -12.37 -0.17
C GLU A 180 -19.80 -11.99 -1.26
N ASP A 181 -20.79 -11.15 -0.93
CA ASP A 181 -21.81 -10.66 -1.88
C ASP A 181 -21.16 -9.84 -3.03
N LEU A 182 -20.00 -9.21 -2.80
CA LEU A 182 -19.18 -8.54 -3.83
C LEU A 182 -18.32 -9.51 -4.66
N GLY A 183 -18.31 -10.80 -4.32
CA GLY A 183 -17.44 -11.80 -4.94
C GLY A 183 -15.96 -11.63 -4.60
N THR A 184 -15.67 -11.14 -3.40
CA THR A 184 -14.31 -10.91 -2.91
C THR A 184 -13.69 -12.19 -2.38
N GLU A 185 -12.48 -12.50 -2.82
CA GLU A 185 -11.62 -13.52 -2.22
C GLU A 185 -10.74 -12.85 -1.17
N ILE A 186 -10.94 -13.22 0.10
CA ILE A 186 -10.21 -12.66 1.24
C ILE A 186 -8.95 -13.48 1.49
N LEU A 187 -7.81 -12.83 1.59
CA LEU A 187 -6.49 -13.43 1.75
C LEU A 187 -5.72 -12.75 2.89
N PRO A 188 -4.79 -13.45 3.55
CA PRO A 188 -3.93 -12.85 4.56
C PRO A 188 -3.16 -11.64 4.03
N TYR A 189 -3.00 -10.60 4.85
CA TYR A 189 -2.42 -9.31 4.48
C TYR A 189 -1.07 -9.43 3.73
N ASP A 190 -0.15 -10.28 4.25
CA ASP A 190 1.18 -10.45 3.66
C ASP A 190 1.21 -11.35 2.42
N ASP A 191 0.14 -12.10 2.12
CA ASP A 191 0.07 -12.99 0.96
C ASP A 191 0.07 -12.25 -0.37
N ILE A 192 -0.11 -10.90 -0.36
CA ILE A 192 0.05 -10.04 -1.55
C ILE A 192 1.42 -10.24 -2.20
N TYR A 193 2.50 -10.34 -1.41
CA TYR A 193 3.86 -10.52 -1.92
C TYR A 193 4.08 -11.91 -2.53
N LYS A 194 3.47 -12.93 -1.92
CA LYS A 194 3.49 -14.28 -2.44
C LYS A 194 2.71 -14.38 -3.75
N MET A 195 1.48 -13.87 -3.79
CA MET A 195 0.69 -13.84 -5.01
C MET A 195 1.38 -13.06 -6.12
N ALA A 196 1.97 -11.89 -5.81
CA ALA A 196 2.68 -11.07 -6.79
C ALA A 196 3.84 -11.83 -7.47
N THR A 197 4.51 -12.76 -6.76
CA THR A 197 5.59 -13.58 -7.34
C THR A 197 5.09 -14.51 -8.44
N ASP A 198 3.85 -14.94 -8.38
CA ASP A 198 3.24 -15.88 -9.33
C ASP A 198 2.57 -15.16 -10.51
N ILE A 199 2.31 -13.85 -10.38
CA ILE A 199 1.72 -13.03 -11.44
C ILE A 199 2.74 -12.83 -12.57
N THR A 200 2.41 -13.26 -13.79
CA THR A 200 3.30 -13.18 -14.95
C THR A 200 2.53 -12.99 -16.25
N GLY A 201 3.06 -12.18 -17.15
CA GLY A 201 2.50 -11.96 -18.48
C GLY A 201 1.27 -11.04 -18.52
N HIS A 202 1.00 -10.33 -17.43
CA HIS A 202 -0.12 -9.40 -17.31
C HIS A 202 0.26 -7.96 -17.66
N LYS A 203 -0.74 -7.19 -18.09
CA LYS A 203 -0.64 -5.75 -18.20
C LYS A 203 -1.35 -5.11 -17.02
N ILE A 204 -0.54 -4.69 -16.04
CA ILE A 204 -0.98 -4.30 -14.70
C ILE A 204 -1.06 -2.79 -14.60
N LEU A 205 -2.26 -2.28 -14.27
CA LEU A 205 -2.44 -0.90 -13.84
C LEU A 205 -1.99 -0.76 -12.39
N MET A 206 -1.24 0.28 -12.08
CA MET A 206 -0.82 0.62 -10.71
C MET A 206 -0.42 2.09 -10.64
N GLU A 207 -0.16 2.61 -9.47
CA GLU A 207 0.33 3.97 -9.24
C GLU A 207 1.68 3.93 -8.51
N LYS A 208 2.76 4.33 -9.19
CA LYS A 208 4.12 4.32 -8.60
C LYS A 208 4.26 5.15 -7.35
N GLN A 209 3.41 6.17 -7.19
CA GLN A 209 3.39 7.00 -5.99
C GLN A 209 2.84 6.24 -4.77
N HIS A 210 1.96 5.28 -4.98
CA HIS A 210 1.25 4.56 -3.92
C HIS A 210 1.78 3.14 -3.71
N ILE A 211 2.17 2.44 -4.79
CA ILE A 211 2.74 1.10 -4.65
C ILE A 211 4.11 1.15 -3.97
N ASN A 212 4.37 0.25 -3.03
CA ASN A 212 5.68 0.16 -2.40
C ASN A 212 6.73 -0.46 -3.34
N TYR A 213 8.00 -0.15 -3.07
CA TYR A 213 9.11 -0.52 -3.94
C TYR A 213 9.35 -2.03 -4.00
N ALA A 214 9.09 -2.77 -2.89
CA ALA A 214 9.20 -4.22 -2.88
C ALA A 214 8.20 -4.87 -3.84
N LEU A 215 6.93 -4.50 -3.74
CA LEU A 215 5.87 -5.02 -4.60
C LEU A 215 6.08 -4.64 -6.07
N TYR A 216 6.47 -3.37 -6.32
CA TYR A 216 6.83 -2.90 -7.65
C TYR A 216 7.95 -3.76 -8.27
N ASN A 217 9.02 -4.05 -7.53
CA ASN A 217 10.15 -4.86 -8.03
C ASN A 217 9.74 -6.30 -8.33
N ILE A 218 8.86 -6.91 -7.53
CA ILE A 218 8.36 -8.26 -7.79
C ILE A 218 7.58 -8.30 -9.12
N LEU A 219 6.78 -7.28 -9.40
CA LEU A 219 5.89 -7.26 -10.56
C LEU A 219 6.56 -6.84 -11.86
N LYS A 220 7.54 -5.90 -11.81
CA LYS A 220 8.10 -5.23 -13.00
C LYS A 220 8.81 -6.15 -13.98
N ASP A 221 9.45 -7.21 -13.49
CA ASP A 221 10.32 -8.06 -14.31
C ASP A 221 9.53 -9.10 -15.14
N LYS A 222 8.29 -9.35 -14.76
CA LYS A 222 7.45 -10.39 -15.37
C LYS A 222 6.20 -9.85 -16.05
N ASN A 223 5.92 -8.54 -15.93
CA ASN A 223 4.67 -7.93 -16.38
C ASN A 223 4.91 -6.57 -17.04
N GLU A 224 3.96 -6.12 -17.85
CA GLU A 224 3.90 -4.75 -18.35
C GLU A 224 3.20 -3.87 -17.30
N LEU A 225 3.93 -2.94 -16.68
CA LEU A 225 3.37 -2.04 -15.67
C LEU A 225 2.93 -0.72 -16.31
N VAL A 226 1.66 -0.39 -16.15
CA VAL A 226 1.04 0.86 -16.60
C VAL A 226 0.85 1.77 -15.39
N ASP A 227 1.61 2.87 -15.39
CA ASP A 227 1.49 3.89 -14.34
C ASP A 227 0.34 4.82 -14.67
N LYS A 228 -0.58 4.97 -13.75
CA LYS A 228 -1.68 5.89 -13.88
C LYS A 228 -1.50 7.05 -12.91
N MET A 229 -1.22 8.19 -13.47
CA MET A 229 -1.26 9.46 -12.75
C MET A 229 -2.70 9.99 -12.65
#